data_35441990e0ec06b174101dba369b127b
#
_entry.id   35441990e0ec06b174101dba369b127b
#
_cell.length_a   1.000
_cell.length_b   1.000
_cell.length_c   1.000
_cell.angle_alpha   90.00
_cell.angle_beta   90.00
_cell.angle_gamma   90.00
#
_symmetry.space_group_name_H-M   'P 1'
#
loop_
_entity.id
_entity.type
_entity.pdbx_description
1 polymer ?
#
loop_
_entity_poly.entity_id
_entity_poly.type
_entity_poly.pdbx_seq_one_letter_code
_entity_poly.pdbx_strand_id
1 'polypeptide(L)'
;IEMGLDEICLAMNIALDQIDQSVPLGLVNAGNQTLCIPMKSLSDVTELRPDFDAVLKFCQRFDLDVITIFTTDTSNSQNQIRSRVFAATFGYLEDPATGSGNAALGYHLHRIGKWDGSAIRIEQNSELSNPNIVSLASIADLEHGIRVIFGGGAVTRISGQYHL
;
A
#
# COMPACT_ATOMS: atom_id res chain seq x y z
N ILE A 1 17.69 4.08 14.14
CA ILE A 1 17.35 2.68 14.46
C ILE A 1 17.22 1.98 13.11
N GLU A 2 17.99 0.94 12.89
CA GLU A 2 17.94 0.14 11.67
C GLU A 2 16.77 -0.85 11.79
N MET A 3 15.89 -0.87 10.80
CA MET A 3 14.71 -1.75 10.76
C MET A 3 15.11 -3.11 10.17
N GLY A 4 15.06 -4.17 10.98
CA GLY A 4 15.37 -5.53 10.54
C GLY A 4 14.18 -6.25 9.89
N LEU A 5 14.45 -7.17 8.95
CA LEU A 5 13.41 -8.00 8.35
C LEU A 5 12.68 -8.86 9.39
N ASP A 6 13.37 -9.35 10.42
CA ASP A 6 12.76 -10.13 11.50
C ASP A 6 11.71 -9.34 12.28
N GLU A 7 11.94 -8.03 12.49
CA GLU A 7 11.00 -7.15 13.17
C GLU A 7 9.75 -6.90 12.32
N ILE A 8 9.93 -6.76 11.00
CA ILE A 8 8.82 -6.67 10.03
C ILE A 8 8.01 -7.97 10.05
N CYS A 9 8.68 -9.12 9.97
CA CYS A 9 8.04 -10.43 9.98
C CYS A 9 7.20 -10.62 11.25
N LEU A 10 7.74 -10.27 12.40
CA LEU A 10 7.03 -10.37 13.69
C LEU A 10 5.81 -9.43 13.72
N ALA A 11 5.96 -8.17 13.32
CA ALA A 11 4.89 -7.18 13.36
C ALA A 11 3.75 -7.51 12.41
N MET A 12 4.09 -8.02 11.21
CA MET A 12 3.12 -8.31 10.17
C MET A 12 2.58 -9.75 10.23
N ASN A 13 3.10 -10.59 11.13
CA ASN A 13 2.80 -12.02 11.23
C ASN A 13 3.02 -12.75 9.90
N ILE A 14 4.20 -12.56 9.32
CA ILE A 14 4.63 -13.18 8.06
C ILE A 14 5.95 -13.93 8.24
N ALA A 15 6.17 -14.93 7.41
CA ALA A 15 7.46 -15.59 7.32
C ALA A 15 8.41 -14.83 6.38
N LEU A 16 9.72 -14.92 6.64
CA LEU A 16 10.73 -14.23 5.84
C LEU A 16 10.71 -14.64 4.36
N ASP A 17 10.38 -15.89 4.09
CA ASP A 17 10.28 -16.44 2.74
C ASP A 17 9.06 -15.97 1.95
N GLN A 18 8.08 -15.29 2.58
CA GLN A 18 6.96 -14.63 1.93
C GLN A 18 7.34 -13.25 1.37
N ILE A 19 8.39 -12.63 1.90
CA ILE A 19 8.90 -11.35 1.39
C ILE A 19 9.66 -11.57 0.09
N ASP A 20 9.37 -10.78 -0.95
CA ASP A 20 10.15 -10.78 -2.18
C ASP A 20 11.43 -9.94 -2.01
N GLN A 21 12.52 -10.62 -1.64
CA GLN A 21 13.82 -9.97 -1.42
C GLN A 21 14.50 -9.51 -2.71
N SER A 22 13.94 -9.80 -3.89
CA SER A 22 14.43 -9.27 -5.17
C SER A 22 14.00 -7.82 -5.41
N VAL A 23 13.03 -7.35 -4.63
CA VAL A 23 12.53 -5.96 -4.63
C VAL A 23 12.89 -5.33 -3.29
N PRO A 24 13.57 -4.18 -3.26
CA PRO A 24 13.92 -3.53 -1.99
C PRO A 24 12.68 -3.05 -1.24
N LEU A 25 12.77 -3.04 0.10
CA LEU A 25 11.79 -2.34 0.93
C LEU A 25 11.78 -0.84 0.58
N GLY A 26 10.61 -0.23 0.66
CA GLY A 26 10.44 1.21 0.43
C GLY A 26 10.11 1.96 1.70
N LEU A 27 10.88 3.01 2.02
CA LEU A 27 10.48 4.00 3.00
C LEU A 27 10.23 5.31 2.26
N VAL A 28 8.99 5.79 2.28
CA VAL A 28 8.52 6.92 1.47
C VAL A 28 7.62 7.83 2.30
N ASN A 29 7.92 9.11 2.30
CA ASN A 29 7.00 10.12 2.80
C ASN A 29 6.28 10.79 1.62
N ALA A 30 5.00 10.47 1.46
CA ALA A 30 4.10 11.07 0.46
C ALA A 30 2.90 11.74 1.17
N GLY A 31 3.18 12.45 2.27
CA GLY A 31 2.21 13.00 3.21
C GLY A 31 2.04 12.13 4.47
N ASN A 32 2.30 10.83 4.37
CA ASN A 32 2.41 9.88 5.46
C ASN A 32 3.71 9.09 5.32
N GLN A 33 4.40 8.82 6.42
CA GLN A 33 5.59 7.99 6.45
C GLN A 33 5.19 6.53 6.22
N THR A 34 5.42 6.03 5.03
CA THR A 34 4.94 4.73 4.57
C THR A 34 6.07 3.74 4.37
N LEU A 35 5.95 2.55 4.97
CA LEU A 35 6.79 1.41 4.67
C LEU A 35 6.11 0.55 3.58
N CYS A 36 6.79 0.35 2.44
CA CYS A 36 6.34 -0.53 1.37
C CYS A 36 7.07 -1.88 1.45
N ILE A 37 6.31 -2.98 1.56
CA ILE A 37 6.84 -4.33 1.73
C ILE A 37 6.42 -5.18 0.52
N PRO A 38 7.37 -5.62 -0.32
CA PRO A 38 7.08 -6.51 -1.44
C PRO A 38 6.84 -7.94 -0.96
N MET A 39 5.79 -8.58 -1.49
CA MET A 39 5.43 -9.97 -1.20
C MET A 39 5.57 -10.82 -2.47
N LYS A 40 5.87 -12.11 -2.31
CA LYS A 40 6.13 -13.00 -3.45
C LYS A 40 4.88 -13.36 -4.23
N SER A 41 3.74 -13.49 -3.58
CA SER A 41 2.52 -14.00 -4.23
C SER A 41 1.25 -13.27 -3.80
N LEU A 42 0.19 -13.48 -4.59
CA LEU A 42 -1.16 -12.99 -4.27
C LEU A 42 -1.66 -13.58 -2.93
N SER A 43 -1.41 -14.86 -2.67
CA SER A 43 -1.80 -15.51 -1.41
C SER A 43 -1.09 -14.90 -0.21
N ASP A 44 0.21 -14.59 -0.32
CA ASP A 44 0.96 -13.94 0.76
C ASP A 44 0.38 -12.58 1.14
N VAL A 45 -0.19 -11.86 0.19
CA VAL A 45 -0.88 -10.58 0.45
C VAL A 45 -2.28 -10.80 1.01
N THR A 46 -3.07 -11.71 0.42
CA THR A 46 -4.50 -11.80 0.75
C THR A 46 -4.81 -12.60 2.02
N GLU A 47 -3.97 -13.58 2.36
CA GLU A 47 -4.13 -14.44 3.53
C GLU A 47 -3.50 -13.90 4.82
N LEU A 48 -2.67 -12.87 4.72
CA LEU A 48 -2.01 -12.23 5.85
C LEU A 48 -3.03 -11.72 6.88
N ARG A 49 -2.74 -11.97 8.16
CA ARG A 49 -3.58 -11.56 9.30
C ARG A 49 -2.69 -11.01 10.42
N PRO A 50 -2.26 -9.75 10.33
CA PRO A 50 -1.47 -9.12 11.37
C PRO A 50 -2.34 -8.78 12.59
N ASP A 51 -1.70 -8.70 13.75
CA ASP A 51 -2.32 -8.23 14.98
C ASP A 51 -2.25 -6.69 15.06
N PHE A 52 -3.34 -6.06 15.48
CA PHE A 52 -3.42 -4.59 15.56
C PHE A 52 -2.36 -3.99 16.49
N ASP A 53 -2.19 -4.57 17.68
CA ASP A 53 -1.25 -4.01 18.69
C ASP A 53 0.20 -4.24 18.26
N ALA A 54 0.49 -5.35 17.57
CA ALA A 54 1.82 -5.61 17.02
C ALA A 54 2.18 -4.60 15.93
N VAL A 55 1.27 -4.34 14.99
CA VAL A 55 1.46 -3.32 13.93
C VAL A 55 1.59 -1.94 14.54
N LEU A 56 0.73 -1.56 15.50
CA LEU A 56 0.77 -0.26 16.16
C LEU A 56 2.11 -0.01 16.86
N LYS A 57 2.58 -0.97 17.66
CA LYS A 57 3.87 -0.88 18.38
C LYS A 57 5.04 -0.76 17.41
N PHE A 58 5.01 -1.52 16.31
CA PHE A 58 6.03 -1.45 15.27
C PHE A 58 6.05 -0.07 14.60
N CYS A 59 4.89 0.43 14.18
CA CYS A 59 4.77 1.76 13.58
C CYS A 59 5.27 2.86 14.53
N GLN A 60 4.88 2.84 15.81
CA GLN A 60 5.34 3.79 16.81
C GLN A 60 6.85 3.75 17.04
N ARG A 61 7.44 2.54 17.01
CA ARG A 61 8.89 2.39 17.20
C ARG A 61 9.71 2.97 16.06
N PHE A 62 9.23 2.85 14.82
CA PHE A 62 9.94 3.24 13.61
C PHE A 62 9.44 4.55 12.99
N ASP A 63 8.57 5.28 13.70
CA ASP A 63 7.97 6.54 13.23
C ASP A 63 7.29 6.39 11.86
N LEU A 64 6.48 5.32 11.74
CA LEU A 64 5.70 5.02 10.55
C LEU A 64 4.24 5.39 10.78
N ASP A 65 3.62 5.97 9.76
CA ASP A 65 2.17 6.21 9.75
C ASP A 65 1.42 5.00 9.16
N VAL A 66 1.99 4.42 8.08
CA VAL A 66 1.32 3.43 7.24
C VAL A 66 2.29 2.32 6.82
N ILE A 67 1.78 1.09 6.70
CA ILE A 67 2.47 -0.02 6.05
C ILE A 67 1.66 -0.45 4.83
N THR A 68 2.28 -0.44 3.65
CA THR A 68 1.70 -0.95 2.41
C THR A 68 2.43 -2.22 1.99
N ILE A 69 1.75 -3.36 2.03
CA ILE A 69 2.26 -4.59 1.43
C ILE A 69 1.75 -4.72 -0.01
N PHE A 70 2.53 -5.30 -0.90
CA PHE A 70 2.16 -5.41 -2.30
C PHE A 70 2.82 -6.59 -3.03
N THR A 71 2.19 -7.01 -4.12
CA THR A 71 2.75 -7.94 -5.11
C THR A 71 2.29 -7.54 -6.51
N THR A 72 2.99 -8.00 -7.53
CA THR A 72 2.57 -7.88 -8.94
C THR A 72 1.59 -8.97 -9.38
N ASP A 73 1.35 -9.98 -8.54
CA ASP A 73 0.33 -10.98 -8.78
C ASP A 73 -1.05 -10.41 -8.43
N THR A 74 -2.01 -10.52 -9.35
CA THR A 74 -3.35 -9.94 -9.22
C THR A 74 -4.43 -10.98 -9.44
N SER A 75 -5.64 -10.74 -8.91
CA SER A 75 -6.80 -11.60 -9.17
C SER A 75 -7.40 -11.38 -10.57
N ASN A 76 -7.16 -10.23 -11.17
CA ASN A 76 -7.58 -9.89 -12.53
C ASN A 76 -6.38 -9.38 -13.33
N SER A 77 -6.08 -10.04 -14.47
CA SER A 77 -4.95 -9.71 -15.35
C SER A 77 -4.97 -8.30 -15.96
N GLN A 78 -6.10 -7.58 -15.86
CA GLN A 78 -6.20 -6.18 -16.26
C GLN A 78 -5.61 -5.21 -15.22
N ASN A 79 -5.31 -5.69 -14.02
CA ASN A 79 -4.71 -4.91 -12.95
C ASN A 79 -3.22 -5.28 -12.82
N GLN A 80 -2.40 -4.39 -12.28
CA GLN A 80 -0.95 -4.55 -12.29
C GLN A 80 -0.39 -4.89 -10.91
N ILE A 81 -1.08 -4.53 -9.85
CA ILE A 81 -0.60 -4.68 -8.48
C ILE A 81 -1.75 -5.12 -7.58
N ARG A 82 -1.43 -5.96 -6.61
CA ARG A 82 -2.27 -6.20 -5.44
C ARG A 82 -1.63 -5.55 -4.23
N SER A 83 -2.42 -4.82 -3.43
CA SER A 83 -1.93 -4.20 -2.20
C SER A 83 -2.90 -4.38 -1.03
N ARG A 84 -2.36 -4.26 0.18
CA ARG A 84 -3.13 -3.99 1.41
C ARG A 84 -2.42 -2.91 2.21
N VAL A 85 -3.20 -2.07 2.87
CA VAL A 85 -2.69 -0.89 3.58
C VAL A 85 -3.11 -0.94 5.02
N PHE A 86 -2.11 -1.01 5.92
CA PHE A 86 -2.30 -1.09 7.36
C PHE A 86 -1.99 0.27 7.99
N ALA A 87 -2.91 0.76 8.82
CA ALA A 87 -2.92 2.11 9.33
C ALA A 87 -3.27 2.17 10.83
N ALA A 88 -2.64 1.31 11.63
CA ALA A 88 -2.92 1.15 13.06
C ALA A 88 -2.74 2.44 13.86
N THR A 89 -1.86 3.34 13.43
CA THR A 89 -1.64 4.66 14.04
C THR A 89 -2.86 5.59 13.95
N PHE A 90 -3.76 5.33 12.99
CA PHE A 90 -5.02 6.06 12.83
C PHE A 90 -6.20 5.41 13.57
N GLY A 91 -5.95 4.35 14.35
CA GLY A 91 -6.95 3.70 15.20
C GLY A 91 -7.72 2.55 14.54
N TYR A 92 -7.33 2.10 13.36
CA TYR A 92 -7.88 0.93 12.67
C TYR A 92 -6.78 0.11 12.00
N LEU A 93 -6.97 -1.22 11.90
CA LEU A 93 -5.91 -2.09 11.41
C LEU A 93 -5.64 -1.88 9.92
N GLU A 94 -6.68 -1.92 9.10
CA GLU A 94 -6.56 -1.89 7.63
C GLU A 94 -7.52 -0.86 7.02
N ASP A 95 -7.02 -0.09 6.06
CA ASP A 95 -7.81 0.83 5.24
C ASP A 95 -8.21 0.13 3.93
N PRO A 96 -9.51 0.05 3.61
CA PRO A 96 -9.99 -0.70 2.46
C PRO A 96 -9.63 -0.10 1.10
N ALA A 97 -9.36 1.20 1.01
CA ALA A 97 -9.02 1.89 -0.24
C ALA A 97 -8.25 3.18 0.03
N THR A 98 -6.92 3.14 -0.06
CA THR A 98 -6.03 4.20 0.37
C THR A 98 -5.34 4.89 -0.80
N GLY A 99 -5.62 6.17 -1.00
CA GLY A 99 -4.92 6.99 -1.99
C GLY A 99 -3.44 7.22 -1.62
N SER A 100 -3.17 7.72 -0.42
CA SER A 100 -1.82 8.08 0.05
C SER A 100 -0.89 6.87 0.15
N GLY A 101 -1.34 5.74 0.70
CA GLY A 101 -0.54 4.53 0.81
C GLY A 101 -0.13 3.96 -0.57
N ASN A 102 -1.05 3.97 -1.53
CA ASN A 102 -0.74 3.56 -2.91
C ASN A 102 0.07 4.61 -3.67
N ALA A 103 -0.08 5.90 -3.38
CA ALA A 103 0.80 6.93 -3.95
C ALA A 103 2.25 6.76 -3.47
N ALA A 104 2.47 6.47 -2.18
CA ALA A 104 3.79 6.15 -1.64
C ALA A 104 4.39 4.92 -2.33
N LEU A 105 3.58 3.87 -2.56
CA LEU A 105 3.99 2.71 -3.35
C LEU A 105 4.39 3.12 -4.79
N GLY A 106 3.61 3.98 -5.44
CA GLY A 106 3.94 4.52 -6.76
C GLY A 106 5.30 5.24 -6.79
N TYR A 107 5.56 6.13 -5.84
CA TYR A 107 6.86 6.80 -5.71
C TYR A 107 8.00 5.80 -5.48
N HIS A 108 7.78 4.79 -4.63
CA HIS A 108 8.78 3.74 -4.40
C HIS A 108 9.09 2.98 -5.68
N LEU A 109 8.08 2.46 -6.37
CA LEU A 109 8.25 1.68 -7.60
C LEU A 109 8.91 2.50 -8.72
N HIS A 110 8.57 3.78 -8.85
CA HIS A 110 9.21 4.68 -9.80
C HIS A 110 10.70 4.87 -9.47
N ARG A 111 11.02 5.13 -8.19
CA ARG A 111 12.40 5.32 -7.72
C ARG A 111 13.31 4.14 -7.99
N ILE A 112 12.77 2.91 -7.89
CA ILE A 112 13.53 1.67 -8.16
C ILE A 112 13.43 1.19 -9.63
N GLY A 113 12.83 1.98 -10.52
CA GLY A 113 12.69 1.66 -11.95
C GLY A 113 11.72 0.51 -12.27
N LYS A 114 10.79 0.19 -11.36
CA LYS A 114 9.77 -0.84 -11.54
C LYS A 114 8.42 -0.30 -12.06
N TRP A 115 8.29 1.02 -12.17
CA TRP A 115 7.14 1.69 -12.75
C TRP A 115 7.58 2.95 -13.47
N ASP A 116 7.09 3.14 -14.69
CA ASP A 116 7.45 4.26 -15.57
C ASP A 116 6.54 5.49 -15.39
N GLY A 117 5.54 5.39 -14.53
CA GLY A 117 4.56 6.46 -14.28
C GLY A 117 3.31 6.39 -15.15
N SER A 118 3.21 5.42 -16.06
CA SER A 118 1.99 5.18 -16.85
C SER A 118 0.80 4.79 -15.97
N ALA A 119 -0.42 4.95 -16.50
CA ALA A 119 -1.62 4.62 -15.75
C ALA A 119 -1.66 3.13 -15.41
N ILE A 120 -1.82 2.81 -14.13
CA ILE A 120 -1.98 1.45 -13.59
C ILE A 120 -3.19 1.35 -12.67
N ARG A 121 -3.66 0.12 -12.47
CA ARG A 121 -4.75 -0.22 -11.56
C ARG A 121 -4.22 -1.13 -10.48
N ILE A 122 -4.51 -0.77 -9.23
CA ILE A 122 -4.14 -1.53 -8.05
C ILE A 122 -5.39 -2.12 -7.43
N GLU A 123 -5.39 -3.44 -7.22
CA GLU A 123 -6.37 -4.12 -6.41
C GLU A 123 -6.01 -3.91 -4.94
N GLN A 124 -6.88 -3.31 -4.14
CA GLN A 124 -6.63 -3.17 -2.71
C GLN A 124 -7.67 -3.94 -1.90
N ASN A 125 -7.28 -4.56 -0.84
CA ASN A 125 -7.91 -5.38 0.19
C ASN A 125 -7.59 -6.89 0.08
N SER A 126 -8.20 -7.74 0.94
CA SER A 126 -8.03 -9.20 0.92
C SER A 126 -9.04 -9.94 0.04
N GLU A 127 -10.05 -9.25 -0.53
CA GLU A 127 -11.14 -9.87 -1.27
C GLU A 127 -10.73 -10.17 -2.73
N LEU A 128 -10.63 -11.45 -3.08
CA LEU A 128 -10.22 -11.86 -4.43
C LEU A 128 -11.26 -11.55 -5.50
N SER A 129 -12.55 -11.72 -5.16
CA SER A 129 -13.66 -11.57 -6.12
C SER A 129 -14.11 -10.12 -6.32
N ASN A 130 -13.87 -9.25 -5.34
CA ASN A 130 -14.34 -7.86 -5.37
C ASN A 130 -13.36 -6.91 -4.69
N PRO A 131 -12.12 -6.79 -5.22
CA PRO A 131 -11.17 -5.85 -4.68
C PRO A 131 -11.60 -4.40 -4.95
N ASN A 132 -11.24 -3.49 -4.07
CA ASN A 132 -11.31 -2.07 -4.36
C ASN A 132 -10.23 -1.71 -5.38
N ILE A 133 -10.55 -0.85 -6.33
CA ILE A 133 -9.61 -0.44 -7.38
C ILE A 133 -9.13 0.98 -7.12
N VAL A 134 -7.82 1.11 -6.92
CA VAL A 134 -7.13 2.40 -6.89
C VAL A 134 -6.35 2.56 -8.20
N SER A 135 -6.61 3.64 -8.91
CA SER A 135 -5.88 3.98 -10.12
C SER A 135 -4.71 4.90 -9.78
N LEU A 136 -3.53 4.62 -10.31
CA LEU A 136 -2.37 5.50 -10.22
C LEU A 136 -1.91 5.91 -11.61
N ALA A 137 -1.37 7.13 -11.68
CA ALA A 137 -0.58 7.62 -12.79
C ALA A 137 0.43 8.65 -12.27
N SER A 138 1.35 9.11 -13.12
CA SER A 138 2.22 10.23 -12.79
C SER A 138 2.07 11.35 -13.81
N ILE A 139 2.38 12.56 -13.35
CA ILE A 139 2.60 13.71 -14.20
C ILE A 139 4.00 14.26 -13.95
N ALA A 140 4.60 14.87 -14.96
CA ALA A 140 5.88 15.54 -14.79
C ALA A 140 5.75 16.69 -13.77
N ASP A 141 6.72 16.79 -12.89
CA ASP A 141 6.84 17.86 -11.90
C ASP A 141 8.21 18.50 -12.05
N LEU A 142 8.25 19.80 -12.29
CA LEU A 142 9.50 20.52 -12.57
C LEU A 142 10.42 20.62 -11.34
N GLU A 143 9.87 20.51 -10.15
CA GLU A 143 10.60 20.64 -8.89
C GLU A 143 11.06 19.27 -8.35
N HIS A 144 10.21 18.24 -8.48
CA HIS A 144 10.41 16.94 -7.83
C HIS A 144 10.55 15.77 -8.83
N GLY A 145 10.58 16.05 -10.14
CA GLY A 145 10.66 15.04 -11.20
C GLY A 145 9.29 14.46 -11.58
N ILE A 146 8.57 13.89 -10.64
CA ILE A 146 7.20 13.40 -10.85
C ILE A 146 6.29 13.78 -9.69
N ARG A 147 4.99 13.83 -10.00
CA ARG A 147 3.91 13.82 -9.02
C ARG A 147 3.01 12.64 -9.28
N VAL A 148 2.89 11.74 -8.30
CA VAL A 148 1.95 10.60 -8.37
C VAL A 148 0.54 11.13 -8.11
N ILE A 149 -0.38 10.80 -9.02
CA ILE A 149 -1.80 11.07 -8.88
C ILE A 149 -2.56 9.76 -8.68
N PHE A 150 -3.59 9.80 -7.85
CA PHE A 150 -4.43 8.65 -7.58
C PHE A 150 -5.90 8.98 -7.71
N GLY A 151 -6.70 7.95 -7.97
CA GLY A 151 -8.15 8.05 -8.08
C GLY A 151 -8.81 6.70 -7.95
N GLY A 152 -10.12 6.67 -8.07
CA GLY A 152 -10.91 5.44 -8.00
C GLY A 152 -12.35 5.71 -8.42
N GLY A 153 -13.16 4.65 -8.47
CA GLY A 153 -14.59 4.72 -8.70
C GLY A 153 -15.33 5.28 -7.48
N ALA A 154 -16.45 5.96 -7.74
CA ALA A 154 -17.37 6.40 -6.70
C ALA A 154 -18.81 6.12 -7.11
N VAL A 155 -19.64 5.71 -6.15
CA VAL A 155 -21.08 5.50 -6.35
C VAL A 155 -21.87 6.26 -5.30
N THR A 156 -22.94 6.94 -5.74
CA THR A 156 -23.87 7.61 -4.81
C THR A 156 -24.70 6.57 -4.08
N ARG A 157 -24.60 6.54 -2.75
CA ARG A 157 -25.41 5.67 -1.88
C ARG A 157 -26.52 6.42 -1.18
N ILE A 158 -26.28 7.69 -0.84
CA ILE A 158 -27.24 8.57 -0.17
C ILE A 158 -27.13 9.93 -0.83
N SER A 159 -28.27 10.57 -1.10
CA SER A 159 -28.34 11.98 -1.50
C SER A 159 -29.31 12.72 -0.59
N GLY A 160 -29.03 14.00 -0.30
CA GLY A 160 -29.85 14.83 0.56
C GLY A 160 -29.46 16.29 0.48
N GLN A 161 -30.20 17.14 1.22
CA GLN A 161 -29.92 18.56 1.34
C GLN A 161 -29.52 18.87 2.79
N TYR A 162 -28.49 19.67 2.94
CA TYR A 162 -28.08 20.21 4.23
C TYR A 162 -28.55 21.66 4.32
N HIS A 163 -29.35 21.99 5.35
CA HIS A 163 -29.79 23.34 5.64
C HIS A 163 -28.91 23.92 6.75
N LEU A 164 -28.27 25.06 6.45
CA LEU A 164 -27.47 25.83 7.40
C LEU A 164 -28.36 26.75 8.24
#